data_d0b368c911571067f31d60ebaddec7ba
#
_entry.id   d0b368c911571067f31d60ebaddec7ba
#
_cell.length_a   1.000
_cell.length_b   1.000
_cell.length_c   1.000
_cell.angle_alpha   90.00
_cell.angle_beta   90.00
_cell.angle_gamma   90.00
#
_symmetry.space_group_name_H-M   'P 1'
#
loop_
_entity.id
_entity.type
_entity.pdbx_description
1 polymer ?
#
loop_
_entity_poly.entity_id
_entity_poly.type
_entity_poly.pdbx_seq_one_letter_code
_entity_poly.pdbx_strand_id
1 'polypeptide(L)'
;MSDWVYGFFMAWGMFLAIPCPKKIWRESARRKMLACLPLVGCVVGGVWVLCACLAQWLPGPLAAALLAAAPWLVTGFLHLDGFMDVCDAVLSRRDLETRRRILKDSHCGAFAVICMVLLAMGQWSAFLSARSLSLWGLALIPVASRSCAALAVLTLRPLDSSQYSAMQRGGGPVWFAAVCLALSAVLPLLLAGSFAPAMTAVGCALAAWYGYRQLDGMSGDVSGFALTVGELWGVLTLAVWR
;
A
#
# COMPACT_ATOMS: atom_id res chain seq x y z
N MET A 1 -15.70 24.33 0.82
CA MET A 1 -14.96 23.16 0.28
C MET A 1 -15.80 21.91 0.49
N SER A 2 -15.89 21.04 -0.51
CA SER A 2 -16.58 19.74 -0.36
C SER A 2 -15.79 18.81 0.58
N ASP A 3 -16.48 17.86 1.23
CA ASP A 3 -15.80 16.86 2.08
C ASP A 3 -14.79 15.98 1.33
N TRP A 4 -14.89 15.89 0.00
CA TRP A 4 -13.89 15.21 -0.83
C TRP A 4 -12.55 15.96 -0.85
N VAL A 5 -12.60 17.29 -0.91
CA VAL A 5 -11.38 18.12 -0.84
C VAL A 5 -10.75 18.03 0.55
N TYR A 6 -11.58 18.04 1.60
CA TYR A 6 -11.08 17.76 2.97
C TYR A 6 -10.46 16.36 3.05
N GLY A 7 -11.15 15.35 2.53
CA GLY A 7 -10.66 13.97 2.51
C GLY A 7 -9.31 13.84 1.81
N PHE A 8 -9.13 14.50 0.66
CA PHE A 8 -7.87 14.47 -0.07
C PHE A 8 -6.71 15.08 0.73
N PHE A 9 -6.88 16.29 1.30
CA PHE A 9 -5.80 16.90 2.10
C PHE A 9 -5.53 16.13 3.40
N MET A 10 -6.54 15.53 4.01
CA MET A 10 -6.37 14.63 5.14
C MET A 10 -5.58 13.38 4.75
N ALA A 11 -5.89 12.76 3.61
CA ALA A 11 -5.16 11.61 3.08
C ALA A 11 -3.70 11.98 2.75
N TRP A 12 -3.47 13.12 2.11
CA TRP A 12 -2.13 13.65 1.86
C TRP A 12 -1.33 13.78 3.16
N GLY A 13 -1.87 14.52 4.14
CA GLY A 13 -1.17 14.78 5.41
C GLY A 13 -0.94 13.54 6.26
N MET A 14 -1.76 12.48 6.09
CA MET A 14 -1.63 11.25 6.86
C MET A 14 -0.72 10.21 6.20
N PHE A 15 -0.76 10.10 4.87
CA PHE A 15 -0.15 8.98 4.15
C PHE A 15 1.07 9.35 3.30
N LEU A 16 1.47 10.63 3.26
CA LEU A 16 2.67 11.09 2.57
C LEU A 16 3.61 11.82 3.53
N ALA A 17 4.91 11.57 3.39
CA ALA A 17 5.95 12.35 4.06
C ALA A 17 6.16 13.74 3.41
N ILE A 18 5.62 13.92 2.19
CA ILE A 18 5.67 15.20 1.47
C ILE A 18 4.81 16.22 2.21
N PRO A 19 5.32 17.42 2.52
CA PRO A 19 4.57 18.44 3.23
C PRO A 19 3.21 18.71 2.62
N CYS A 20 2.16 18.61 3.44
CA CYS A 20 0.80 18.88 2.99
C CYS A 20 0.60 20.39 2.82
N PRO A 21 0.16 20.86 1.63
CA PRO A 21 -0.07 22.30 1.38
C PRO A 21 -1.09 22.92 2.32
N LYS A 22 -2.04 22.11 2.80
CA LYS A 22 -3.11 22.57 3.69
C LYS A 22 -3.39 21.53 4.79
N LYS A 23 -2.88 21.76 5.98
CA LYS A 23 -3.15 20.92 7.16
C LYS A 23 -4.56 21.18 7.67
N ILE A 24 -5.47 20.26 7.43
CA ILE A 24 -6.88 20.33 7.86
C ILE A 24 -7.33 18.97 8.36
N TRP A 25 -8.21 18.96 9.37
CA TRP A 25 -8.85 17.75 9.87
C TRP A 25 -10.35 17.98 10.02
N ARG A 26 -11.16 17.04 9.54
CA ARG A 26 -12.61 17.04 9.68
C ARG A 26 -13.11 15.61 9.87
N GLU A 27 -13.70 15.34 11.00
CA GLU A 27 -14.15 13.97 11.36
C GLU A 27 -15.18 13.41 10.35
N SER A 28 -16.11 14.24 9.87
CA SER A 28 -17.11 13.86 8.85
C SER A 28 -16.48 13.43 7.51
N ALA A 29 -15.25 13.85 7.23
CA ALA A 29 -14.54 13.54 5.98
C ALA A 29 -13.64 12.29 6.07
N ARG A 30 -13.52 11.61 7.24
CA ARG A 30 -12.63 10.43 7.42
C ARG A 30 -12.87 9.33 6.39
N ARG A 31 -14.12 9.00 6.09
CA ARG A 31 -14.43 7.98 5.07
C ARG A 31 -13.97 8.42 3.68
N LYS A 32 -14.12 9.69 3.35
CA LYS A 32 -13.65 10.25 2.08
C LYS A 32 -12.13 10.32 2.06
N MET A 33 -11.46 10.52 3.20
CA MET A 33 -10.01 10.40 3.34
C MET A 33 -9.52 9.01 2.92
N LEU A 34 -10.13 7.94 3.41
CA LEU A 34 -9.78 6.58 2.99
C LEU A 34 -10.08 6.33 1.51
N ALA A 35 -11.19 6.83 1.01
CA ALA A 35 -11.51 6.75 -0.42
C ALA A 35 -10.52 7.52 -1.31
N CYS A 36 -9.85 8.55 -0.79
CA CYS A 36 -8.83 9.31 -1.50
C CYS A 36 -7.44 8.63 -1.51
N LEU A 37 -7.27 7.46 -0.87
CA LEU A 37 -6.01 6.70 -0.94
C LEU A 37 -5.52 6.43 -2.37
N PRO A 38 -6.36 6.09 -3.36
CA PRO A 38 -5.91 5.98 -4.75
C PRO A 38 -5.24 7.25 -5.29
N LEU A 39 -5.71 8.44 -4.90
CA LEU A 39 -5.09 9.71 -5.30
C LEU A 39 -3.71 9.91 -4.66
N VAL A 40 -3.54 9.47 -3.42
CA VAL A 40 -2.21 9.35 -2.80
C VAL A 40 -1.34 8.38 -3.61
N GLY A 41 -1.92 7.28 -4.08
CA GLY A 41 -1.28 6.33 -5.00
C GLY A 41 -0.76 6.99 -6.29
N CYS A 42 -1.53 7.92 -6.87
CA CYS A 42 -1.07 8.68 -8.04
C CYS A 42 0.18 9.52 -7.73
N VAL A 43 0.25 10.15 -6.56
CA VAL A 43 1.44 10.92 -6.14
C VAL A 43 2.65 9.99 -5.98
N VAL A 44 2.49 8.88 -5.27
CA VAL A 44 3.57 7.89 -5.08
C VAL A 44 4.03 7.31 -6.42
N GLY A 45 3.10 6.95 -7.31
CA GLY A 45 3.39 6.43 -8.64
C GLY A 45 4.12 7.45 -9.51
N GLY A 46 3.71 8.73 -9.47
CA GLY A 46 4.39 9.81 -10.17
C GLY A 46 5.84 10.00 -9.69
N VAL A 47 6.07 9.99 -8.38
CA VAL A 47 7.43 10.03 -7.82
C VAL A 47 8.22 8.79 -8.20
N TRP A 48 7.59 7.62 -8.22
CA TRP A 48 8.27 6.38 -8.60
C TRP A 48 8.71 6.39 -10.07
N VAL A 49 7.86 6.89 -10.96
CA VAL A 49 8.23 7.10 -12.39
C VAL A 49 9.38 8.11 -12.51
N LEU A 50 9.34 9.22 -11.76
CA LEU A 50 10.45 10.18 -11.74
C LEU A 50 11.76 9.50 -11.28
N CYS A 51 11.70 8.70 -10.22
CA CYS A 51 12.85 7.91 -9.77
C CYS A 51 13.33 6.94 -10.86
N ALA A 52 12.42 6.31 -11.63
CA ALA A 52 12.79 5.43 -12.73
C ALA A 52 13.49 6.19 -13.88
N CYS A 53 13.04 7.41 -14.18
CA CYS A 53 13.71 8.28 -15.13
C CYS A 53 15.11 8.72 -14.66
N LEU A 54 15.28 8.96 -13.36
CA LEU A 54 16.60 9.29 -12.78
C LEU A 54 17.52 8.07 -12.68
N ALA A 55 16.94 6.89 -12.41
CA ALA A 55 17.68 5.64 -12.24
C ALA A 55 18.51 5.24 -13.48
N GLN A 56 18.11 5.65 -14.68
CA GLN A 56 18.88 5.38 -15.90
C GLN A 56 20.29 6.00 -15.90
N TRP A 57 20.54 7.00 -15.05
CA TRP A 57 21.85 7.65 -14.90
C TRP A 57 22.70 7.01 -13.78
N LEU A 58 22.18 6.00 -13.08
CA LEU A 58 22.83 5.36 -11.95
C LEU A 58 23.35 3.97 -12.32
N PRO A 59 24.42 3.49 -11.66
CA PRO A 59 24.78 2.07 -11.71
C PRO A 59 23.62 1.18 -11.28
N GLY A 60 23.45 0.02 -11.94
CA GLY A 60 22.31 -0.88 -11.74
C GLY A 60 21.95 -1.17 -10.27
N PRO A 61 22.91 -1.52 -9.39
CA PRO A 61 22.60 -1.77 -7.98
C PRO A 61 22.03 -0.54 -7.23
N LEU A 62 22.52 0.67 -7.55
CA LEU A 62 22.02 1.93 -6.96
C LEU A 62 20.66 2.30 -7.54
N ALA A 63 20.45 2.11 -8.84
CA ALA A 63 19.15 2.28 -9.49
C ALA A 63 18.08 1.39 -8.85
N ALA A 64 18.39 0.10 -8.66
CA ALA A 64 17.51 -0.85 -8.00
C ALA A 64 17.21 -0.46 -6.54
N ALA A 65 18.20 0.01 -5.79
CA ALA A 65 18.02 0.49 -4.42
C ALA A 65 17.12 1.73 -4.34
N LEU A 66 17.32 2.71 -5.23
CA LEU A 66 16.48 3.90 -5.35
C LEU A 66 15.02 3.51 -5.62
N LEU A 67 14.80 2.63 -6.60
CA LEU A 67 13.46 2.19 -6.99
C LEU A 67 12.79 1.36 -5.89
N ALA A 68 13.53 0.52 -5.16
CA ALA A 68 13.00 -0.24 -4.05
C ALA A 68 12.59 0.66 -2.88
N ALA A 69 13.37 1.68 -2.55
CA ALA A 69 13.14 2.55 -1.41
C ALA A 69 12.12 3.69 -1.68
N ALA A 70 11.96 4.11 -2.93
CA ALA A 70 11.19 5.31 -3.29
C ALA A 70 9.75 5.32 -2.70
N PRO A 71 8.90 4.29 -2.84
CA PRO A 71 7.55 4.32 -2.30
C PRO A 71 7.53 4.37 -0.77
N TRP A 72 8.51 3.76 -0.10
CA TRP A 72 8.61 3.75 1.36
C TRP A 72 9.00 5.12 1.90
N LEU A 73 9.98 5.78 1.27
CA LEU A 73 10.42 7.14 1.62
C LEU A 73 9.30 8.16 1.42
N VAL A 74 8.58 8.07 0.30
CA VAL A 74 7.47 8.99 -0.02
C VAL A 74 6.32 8.88 0.97
N THR A 75 6.10 7.69 1.54
CA THR A 75 5.04 7.45 2.53
C THR A 75 5.53 7.50 3.98
N GLY A 76 6.80 7.87 4.20
CA GLY A 76 7.37 7.96 5.55
C GLY A 76 7.33 6.64 6.30
N PHE A 77 7.48 5.52 5.60
CA PHE A 77 7.48 4.15 6.13
C PHE A 77 6.18 3.69 6.80
N LEU A 78 5.10 4.48 6.78
CA LEU A 78 3.85 4.19 7.49
C LEU A 78 3.26 2.80 7.16
N HIS A 79 3.26 2.44 5.86
CA HIS A 79 2.72 1.14 5.45
C HIS A 79 3.67 -0.01 5.76
N LEU A 80 4.96 0.28 5.79
CA LEU A 80 6.00 -0.67 6.13
C LEU A 80 5.98 -1.03 7.61
N ASP A 81 5.68 -0.05 8.47
CA ASP A 81 5.44 -0.25 9.90
C ASP A 81 4.30 -1.26 10.11
N GLY A 82 3.13 -1.02 9.51
CA GLY A 82 2.03 -1.99 9.56
C GLY A 82 2.36 -3.37 8.98
N PHE A 83 3.23 -3.44 7.95
CA PHE A 83 3.73 -4.71 7.44
C PHE A 83 4.54 -5.45 8.51
N MET A 84 5.44 -4.76 9.19
CA MET A 84 6.28 -5.32 10.23
C MET A 84 5.46 -5.80 11.42
N ASP A 85 4.50 -5.00 11.88
CA ASP A 85 3.63 -5.31 13.00
C ASP A 85 2.79 -6.57 12.76
N VAL A 86 2.19 -6.69 11.57
CA VAL A 86 1.42 -7.88 11.18
C VAL A 86 2.34 -9.11 11.07
N CYS A 87 3.55 -8.97 10.53
CA CYS A 87 4.52 -10.08 10.47
C CYS A 87 4.86 -10.58 11.87
N ASP A 88 5.17 -9.70 12.81
CA ASP A 88 5.46 -10.09 14.19
C ASP A 88 4.26 -10.76 14.86
N ALA A 89 3.08 -10.16 14.75
CA ALA A 89 1.87 -10.70 15.35
C ALA A 89 1.54 -12.09 14.83
N VAL A 90 1.54 -12.27 13.51
CA VAL A 90 1.08 -13.51 12.88
C VAL A 90 2.13 -14.63 12.96
N LEU A 91 3.41 -14.32 12.72
CA LEU A 91 4.48 -15.33 12.75
C LEU A 91 4.85 -15.77 14.15
N SER A 92 4.41 -15.04 15.19
CA SER A 92 4.54 -15.50 16.58
C SER A 92 3.82 -16.83 16.84
N ARG A 93 2.86 -17.21 15.99
CA ARG A 93 2.03 -18.43 16.08
C ARG A 93 1.31 -18.57 17.43
N ARG A 94 1.06 -17.45 18.11
CA ARG A 94 0.34 -17.41 19.37
C ARG A 94 -1.19 -17.44 19.14
N ASP A 95 -1.95 -17.53 20.23
CA ASP A 95 -3.40 -17.35 20.20
C ASP A 95 -3.80 -15.94 19.72
N LEU A 96 -5.08 -15.77 19.37
CA LEU A 96 -5.58 -14.53 18.77
C LEU A 96 -5.40 -13.31 19.69
N GLU A 97 -5.63 -13.49 21.00
CA GLU A 97 -5.51 -12.39 21.96
C GLU A 97 -4.06 -11.90 22.06
N THR A 98 -3.11 -12.83 22.16
CA THR A 98 -1.68 -12.53 22.19
C THR A 98 -1.23 -11.88 20.89
N ARG A 99 -1.69 -12.35 19.70
CA ARG A 99 -1.38 -11.69 18.42
C ARG A 99 -1.89 -10.27 18.36
N ARG A 100 -3.13 -10.01 18.83
CA ARG A 100 -3.68 -8.65 18.90
C ARG A 100 -2.95 -7.75 19.89
N ARG A 101 -2.35 -8.32 20.95
CA ARG A 101 -1.49 -7.59 21.89
C ARG A 101 -0.16 -7.23 21.23
N ILE A 102 0.48 -8.18 20.53
CA ILE A 102 1.72 -7.93 19.78
C ILE A 102 1.50 -6.84 18.72
N LEU A 103 0.39 -6.88 17.98
CA LEU A 103 0.05 -5.86 16.98
C LEU A 103 -0.02 -4.42 17.54
N LYS A 104 -0.21 -4.25 18.83
CA LYS A 104 -0.27 -2.95 19.54
C LYS A 104 1.02 -2.60 20.27
N ASP A 105 1.97 -3.52 20.29
CA ASP A 105 3.24 -3.31 20.96
C ASP A 105 4.14 -2.45 20.06
N SER A 106 4.69 -1.37 20.60
CA SER A 106 5.61 -0.50 19.88
C SER A 106 7.03 -1.08 19.74
N HIS A 107 7.31 -2.24 20.33
CA HIS A 107 8.59 -2.91 20.21
C HIS A 107 8.63 -3.77 18.93
N CYS A 108 9.71 -3.63 18.19
CA CYS A 108 9.95 -4.42 16.98
C CYS A 108 10.50 -5.81 17.36
N GLY A 109 9.81 -6.86 16.93
CA GLY A 109 10.25 -8.23 17.15
C GLY A 109 11.13 -8.77 16.02
N ALA A 110 11.66 -9.98 16.24
CA ALA A 110 12.58 -10.60 15.29
C ALA A 110 11.92 -10.93 13.93
N PHE A 111 10.65 -11.35 13.94
CA PHE A 111 9.94 -11.69 12.70
C PHE A 111 9.71 -10.48 11.82
N ALA A 112 9.41 -9.29 12.39
CA ALA A 112 9.32 -8.04 11.65
C ALA A 112 10.62 -7.76 10.89
N VAL A 113 11.77 -7.85 11.58
CA VAL A 113 13.09 -7.61 10.97
C VAL A 113 13.39 -8.61 9.86
N ILE A 114 13.15 -9.90 10.10
CA ILE A 114 13.39 -10.96 9.09
C ILE A 114 12.52 -10.70 7.86
N CYS A 115 11.23 -10.46 8.03
CA CYS A 115 10.30 -10.20 6.92
C CYS A 115 10.66 -8.92 6.17
N MET A 116 11.08 -7.86 6.87
CA MET A 116 11.53 -6.62 6.27
C MET A 116 12.78 -6.83 5.39
N VAL A 117 13.76 -7.59 5.87
CA VAL A 117 14.96 -7.90 5.09
C VAL A 117 14.59 -8.70 3.83
N LEU A 118 13.73 -9.72 3.96
CA LEU A 118 13.27 -10.53 2.82
C LEU A 118 12.49 -9.67 1.81
N LEU A 119 11.62 -8.78 2.28
CA LEU A 119 10.89 -7.83 1.44
C LEU A 119 11.85 -6.92 0.66
N ALA A 120 12.80 -6.30 1.37
CA ALA A 120 13.79 -5.39 0.77
C ALA A 120 14.68 -6.10 -0.26
N MET A 121 15.17 -7.30 0.08
CA MET A 121 15.95 -8.13 -0.85
C MET A 121 15.12 -8.52 -2.08
N GLY A 122 13.87 -8.95 -1.89
CA GLY A 122 12.98 -9.32 -2.98
C GLY A 122 12.71 -8.15 -3.92
N GLN A 123 12.36 -6.99 -3.37
CA GLN A 123 12.07 -5.79 -4.17
C GLN A 123 13.32 -5.26 -4.89
N TRP A 124 14.47 -5.20 -4.21
CA TRP A 124 15.73 -4.80 -4.80
C TRP A 124 16.17 -5.76 -5.91
N SER A 125 16.10 -7.07 -5.66
CA SER A 125 16.47 -8.10 -6.66
C SER A 125 15.55 -8.05 -7.87
N ALA A 126 14.25 -7.79 -7.69
CA ALA A 126 13.31 -7.64 -8.79
C ALA A 126 13.69 -6.46 -9.69
N PHE A 127 13.96 -5.28 -9.14
CA PHE A 127 14.40 -4.14 -9.93
C PHE A 127 15.77 -4.35 -10.57
N LEU A 128 16.70 -5.02 -9.90
CA LEU A 128 18.00 -5.32 -10.45
C LEU A 128 17.92 -6.31 -11.63
N SER A 129 16.95 -7.21 -11.60
CA SER A 129 16.74 -8.24 -12.63
C SER A 129 15.85 -7.79 -13.79
N ALA A 130 15.10 -6.69 -13.61
CA ALA A 130 14.18 -6.19 -14.61
C ALA A 130 14.95 -5.69 -15.84
N ARG A 131 14.65 -6.27 -17.02
CA ARG A 131 15.29 -5.87 -18.29
C ARG A 131 14.69 -4.61 -18.89
N SER A 132 13.41 -4.38 -18.62
CA SER A 132 12.68 -3.17 -19.01
C SER A 132 11.59 -2.90 -17.97
N LEU A 133 11.31 -1.64 -17.70
CA LEU A 133 10.26 -1.24 -16.77
C LEU A 133 9.13 -0.57 -17.53
N SER A 134 7.93 -1.13 -17.44
CA SER A 134 6.73 -0.44 -17.89
C SER A 134 6.46 0.75 -16.97
N LEU A 135 6.62 1.97 -17.46
CA LEU A 135 6.34 3.19 -16.67
C LEU A 135 4.86 3.27 -16.29
N TRP A 136 3.93 2.84 -17.16
CA TRP A 136 2.51 2.73 -16.84
C TRP A 136 2.25 1.71 -15.73
N GLY A 137 2.92 0.54 -15.82
CA GLY A 137 2.85 -0.46 -14.77
C GLY A 137 3.33 0.11 -13.44
N LEU A 138 4.51 0.73 -13.43
CA LEU A 138 5.12 1.31 -12.24
C LEU A 138 4.27 2.44 -11.63
N ALA A 139 3.73 3.34 -12.47
CA ALA A 139 2.87 4.44 -12.03
C ALA A 139 1.59 3.96 -11.32
N LEU A 140 1.01 2.84 -11.78
CA LEU A 140 -0.32 2.41 -11.34
C LEU A 140 -0.29 1.28 -10.30
N ILE A 141 0.86 0.67 -10.00
CA ILE A 141 1.04 -0.23 -8.85
C ILE A 141 0.57 0.45 -7.54
N PRO A 142 1.05 1.67 -7.18
CA PRO A 142 0.61 2.32 -5.94
C PRO A 142 -0.87 2.72 -5.95
N VAL A 143 -1.45 2.96 -7.11
CA VAL A 143 -2.90 3.24 -7.22
C VAL A 143 -3.70 1.98 -6.96
N ALA A 144 -3.31 0.85 -7.54
CA ALA A 144 -3.97 -0.44 -7.35
C ALA A 144 -3.90 -0.91 -5.89
N SER A 145 -2.71 -0.86 -5.26
CA SER A 145 -2.52 -1.28 -3.87
C SER A 145 -3.36 -0.44 -2.91
N ARG A 146 -3.37 0.89 -3.06
CA ARG A 146 -4.12 1.80 -2.19
C ARG A 146 -5.63 1.74 -2.43
N SER A 147 -6.06 1.50 -3.66
CA SER A 147 -7.47 1.25 -3.97
C SER A 147 -7.97 -0.02 -3.29
N CYS A 148 -7.21 -1.12 -3.39
CA CYS A 148 -7.52 -2.39 -2.76
C CYS A 148 -7.53 -2.27 -1.22
N ALA A 149 -6.51 -1.63 -0.64
CA ALA A 149 -6.42 -1.38 0.79
C ALA A 149 -7.59 -0.52 1.31
N ALA A 150 -7.96 0.55 0.57
CA ALA A 150 -9.12 1.37 0.88
C ALA A 150 -10.42 0.55 0.87
N LEU A 151 -10.63 -0.28 -0.15
CA LEU A 151 -11.78 -1.17 -0.23
C LEU A 151 -11.83 -2.12 0.96
N ALA A 152 -10.72 -2.75 1.34
CA ALA A 152 -10.66 -3.66 2.46
C ALA A 152 -11.07 -2.96 3.78
N VAL A 153 -10.54 -1.77 4.05
CA VAL A 153 -10.89 -0.99 5.27
C VAL A 153 -12.35 -0.52 5.24
N LEU A 154 -12.87 -0.12 4.07
CA LEU A 154 -14.23 0.42 3.94
C LEU A 154 -15.31 -0.67 3.96
N THR A 155 -14.96 -1.95 3.70
CA THR A 155 -15.95 -3.03 3.55
C THR A 155 -15.82 -4.12 4.61
N LEU A 156 -14.62 -4.50 5.04
CA LEU A 156 -14.40 -5.56 6.01
C LEU A 156 -14.69 -5.09 7.44
N ARG A 157 -15.02 -6.04 8.32
CA ARG A 157 -15.24 -5.76 9.74
C ARG A 157 -13.96 -5.24 10.39
N PRO A 158 -13.96 -4.06 11.02
CA PRO A 158 -12.77 -3.54 11.69
C PRO A 158 -12.46 -4.36 12.94
N LEU A 159 -11.20 -4.31 13.39
CA LEU A 159 -10.84 -4.66 14.76
C LEU A 159 -11.53 -3.67 15.73
N ASP A 160 -12.02 -4.15 16.86
CA ASP A 160 -12.67 -3.30 17.86
C ASP A 160 -11.75 -2.19 18.37
N SER A 161 -10.46 -2.46 18.42
CA SER A 161 -9.42 -1.50 18.77
C SER A 161 -8.99 -0.57 17.64
N SER A 162 -9.49 -0.78 16.41
CA SER A 162 -9.13 0.03 15.27
C SER A 162 -9.77 1.42 15.34
N GLN A 163 -9.02 2.45 14.92
CA GLN A 163 -9.56 3.80 14.73
C GLN A 163 -10.72 3.87 13.71
N TYR A 164 -10.97 2.79 12.96
CA TYR A 164 -12.04 2.67 11.96
C TYR A 164 -13.28 1.97 12.50
N SER A 165 -13.31 1.54 13.78
CA SER A 165 -14.41 0.75 14.38
C SER A 165 -15.76 1.45 14.31
N ALA A 166 -15.80 2.77 14.49
CA ALA A 166 -17.02 3.58 14.47
C ALA A 166 -17.46 4.02 13.06
N MET A 167 -16.75 3.66 11.99
CA MET A 167 -17.07 4.13 10.64
C MET A 167 -18.21 3.34 10.01
N GLN A 168 -19.17 4.05 9.41
CA GLN A 168 -20.20 3.44 8.57
C GLN A 168 -19.60 2.81 7.33
N ARG A 169 -20.15 1.70 6.85
CA ARG A 169 -19.67 0.94 5.67
C ARG A 169 -20.52 1.23 4.44
N GLY A 170 -19.93 1.00 3.25
CA GLY A 170 -20.63 1.10 1.97
C GLY A 170 -20.74 2.53 1.41
N GLY A 171 -21.47 2.68 0.30
CA GLY A 171 -21.78 3.97 -0.33
C GLY A 171 -20.69 4.52 -1.27
N GLY A 172 -20.81 5.80 -1.63
CA GLY A 172 -19.96 6.48 -2.62
C GLY A 172 -18.44 6.31 -2.47
N PRO A 173 -17.87 6.36 -1.24
CA PRO A 173 -16.45 6.11 -1.02
C PRO A 173 -15.98 4.73 -1.51
N VAL A 174 -16.78 3.67 -1.34
CA VAL A 174 -16.47 2.32 -1.82
C VAL A 174 -16.48 2.27 -3.34
N TRP A 175 -17.50 2.87 -3.97
CA TRP A 175 -17.57 2.91 -5.43
C TRP A 175 -16.40 3.66 -6.06
N PHE A 176 -15.98 4.78 -5.49
CA PHE A 176 -14.82 5.52 -5.97
C PHE A 176 -13.54 4.67 -5.91
N ALA A 177 -13.28 4.01 -4.78
CA ALA A 177 -12.11 3.14 -4.64
C ALA A 177 -12.17 1.93 -5.60
N ALA A 178 -13.37 1.35 -5.82
CA ALA A 178 -13.57 0.24 -6.76
C ALA A 178 -13.30 0.64 -8.21
N VAL A 179 -13.77 1.83 -8.63
CA VAL A 179 -13.50 2.36 -9.97
C VAL A 179 -12.00 2.63 -10.14
N CYS A 180 -11.33 3.24 -9.16
CA CYS A 180 -9.89 3.47 -9.20
C CYS A 180 -9.12 2.15 -9.30
N LEU A 181 -9.54 1.11 -8.57
CA LEU A 181 -8.93 -0.22 -8.65
C LEU A 181 -9.09 -0.82 -10.04
N ALA A 182 -10.30 -0.80 -10.59
CA ALA A 182 -10.57 -1.32 -11.94
C ALA A 182 -9.75 -0.59 -13.01
N LEU A 183 -9.73 0.75 -12.96
CA LEU A 183 -8.96 1.55 -13.91
C LEU A 183 -7.45 1.31 -13.79
N SER A 184 -6.91 1.23 -12.57
CA SER A 184 -5.49 0.98 -12.35
C SER A 184 -5.05 -0.41 -12.80
N ALA A 185 -5.94 -1.40 -12.76
CA ALA A 185 -5.65 -2.75 -13.24
C ALA A 185 -5.76 -2.88 -14.78
N VAL A 186 -6.77 -2.22 -15.37
CA VAL A 186 -7.11 -2.39 -16.80
C VAL A 186 -6.29 -1.46 -17.70
N LEU A 187 -6.12 -0.17 -17.34
CA LEU A 187 -5.44 0.78 -18.22
C LEU A 187 -3.99 0.38 -18.57
N PRO A 188 -3.13 -0.05 -17.63
CA PRO A 188 -1.77 -0.44 -17.98
C PRO A 188 -1.71 -1.67 -18.88
N LEU A 189 -2.68 -2.57 -18.72
CA LEU A 189 -2.80 -3.75 -19.58
C LEU A 189 -3.12 -3.34 -21.01
N LEU A 190 -4.10 -2.44 -21.21
CA LEU A 190 -4.51 -1.98 -22.52
C LEU A 190 -3.48 -1.07 -23.21
N LEU A 191 -2.81 -0.20 -22.44
CA LEU A 191 -1.89 0.82 -22.99
C LEU A 191 -0.47 0.32 -23.16
N ALA A 192 -0.03 -0.63 -22.35
CA ALA A 192 1.36 -1.06 -22.29
C ALA A 192 1.55 -2.57 -22.07
N GLY A 193 0.51 -3.39 -22.18
CA GLY A 193 0.57 -4.84 -21.95
C GLY A 193 1.02 -5.24 -20.53
N SER A 194 0.95 -4.31 -19.55
CA SER A 194 1.47 -4.54 -18.21
C SER A 194 0.42 -5.10 -17.27
N PHE A 195 0.65 -6.31 -16.77
CA PHE A 195 -0.18 -6.98 -15.77
C PHE A 195 0.15 -6.58 -14.32
N ALA A 196 1.22 -5.81 -14.11
CA ALA A 196 1.74 -5.55 -12.78
C ALA A 196 0.73 -4.92 -11.80
N PRO A 197 -0.07 -3.90 -12.14
CA PRO A 197 -1.08 -3.38 -11.21
C PRO A 197 -2.23 -4.35 -10.95
N ALA A 198 -2.60 -5.20 -11.91
CA ALA A 198 -3.58 -6.24 -11.70
C ALA A 198 -3.07 -7.30 -10.70
N MET A 199 -1.83 -7.73 -10.84
CA MET A 199 -1.18 -8.64 -9.90
C MET A 199 -0.96 -8.00 -8.53
N THR A 200 -0.71 -6.69 -8.48
CA THR A 200 -0.71 -5.91 -7.22
C THR A 200 -2.06 -6.01 -6.52
N ALA A 201 -3.16 -5.84 -7.24
CA ALA A 201 -4.49 -5.96 -6.68
C ALA A 201 -4.77 -7.36 -6.12
N VAL A 202 -4.38 -8.40 -6.86
CA VAL A 202 -4.50 -9.80 -6.42
C VAL A 202 -3.68 -10.05 -5.15
N GLY A 203 -2.39 -9.68 -5.15
CA GLY A 203 -1.52 -9.84 -3.99
C GLY A 203 -2.03 -9.07 -2.76
N CYS A 204 -2.49 -7.84 -2.96
CA CYS A 204 -3.08 -7.02 -1.90
C CYS A 204 -4.37 -7.65 -1.34
N ALA A 205 -5.27 -8.14 -2.19
CA ALA A 205 -6.52 -8.78 -1.76
C ALA A 205 -6.25 -10.07 -0.96
N LEU A 206 -5.33 -10.91 -1.43
CA LEU A 206 -4.94 -12.14 -0.72
C LEU A 206 -4.28 -11.82 0.62
N ALA A 207 -3.38 -10.85 0.67
CA ALA A 207 -2.73 -10.43 1.91
C ALA A 207 -3.71 -9.78 2.90
N ALA A 208 -4.63 -8.95 2.42
CA ALA A 208 -5.70 -8.36 3.24
C ALA A 208 -6.59 -9.46 3.84
N TRP A 209 -7.02 -10.42 3.03
CA TRP A 209 -7.80 -11.57 3.49
C TRP A 209 -7.02 -12.39 4.51
N TYR A 210 -5.74 -12.68 4.26
CA TYR A 210 -4.90 -13.42 5.19
C TYR A 210 -4.77 -12.70 6.53
N GLY A 211 -4.36 -11.42 6.54
CA GLY A 211 -4.23 -10.63 7.76
C GLY A 211 -5.55 -10.51 8.52
N TYR A 212 -6.65 -10.25 7.79
CA TYR A 212 -8.00 -10.21 8.35
C TYR A 212 -8.39 -11.51 9.06
N ARG A 213 -8.10 -12.67 8.44
CA ARG A 213 -8.39 -14.00 9.03
C ARG A 213 -7.51 -14.29 10.24
N GLN A 214 -6.23 -13.91 10.21
CA GLN A 214 -5.27 -14.18 11.27
C GLN A 214 -5.49 -13.32 12.54
N LEU A 215 -6.03 -12.11 12.35
CA LEU A 215 -6.26 -11.13 13.42
C LEU A 215 -7.75 -10.96 13.75
N ASP A 216 -8.63 -11.61 12.99
CA ASP A 216 -10.10 -11.55 13.10
C ASP A 216 -10.62 -10.12 13.09
N GLY A 217 -10.15 -9.32 12.13
CA GLY A 217 -10.61 -7.96 11.91
C GLY A 217 -9.62 -7.12 11.07
N MET A 218 -10.12 -6.01 10.52
CA MET A 218 -9.35 -5.09 9.69
C MET A 218 -8.83 -3.91 10.50
N SER A 219 -7.54 -3.58 10.33
CA SER A 219 -6.89 -2.40 10.93
C SER A 219 -6.08 -1.63 9.90
N GLY A 220 -5.49 -0.50 10.32
CA GLY A 220 -4.50 0.22 9.52
C GLY A 220 -3.29 -0.64 9.20
N ASP A 221 -2.81 -1.41 10.16
CA ASP A 221 -1.63 -2.27 10.04
C ASP A 221 -1.88 -3.42 9.05
N VAL A 222 -3.05 -4.07 9.13
CA VAL A 222 -3.48 -5.07 8.14
C VAL A 222 -3.58 -4.46 6.74
N SER A 223 -4.03 -3.20 6.64
CA SER A 223 -4.06 -2.45 5.38
C SER A 223 -2.66 -2.17 4.85
N GLY A 224 -1.74 -1.73 5.72
CA GLY A 224 -0.32 -1.50 5.39
C GLY A 224 0.38 -2.78 4.95
N PHE A 225 0.18 -3.87 5.68
CA PHE A 225 0.66 -5.20 5.31
C PHE A 225 0.18 -5.62 3.92
N ALA A 226 -1.12 -5.53 3.68
CA ALA A 226 -1.73 -5.93 2.41
C ALA A 226 -1.20 -5.10 1.23
N LEU A 227 -1.10 -3.78 1.41
CA LEU A 227 -0.57 -2.84 0.44
C LEU A 227 0.89 -3.18 0.09
N THR A 228 1.73 -3.40 1.11
CA THR A 228 3.16 -3.68 0.94
C THR A 228 3.40 -5.00 0.21
N VAL A 229 2.68 -6.06 0.58
CA VAL A 229 2.73 -7.37 -0.11
C VAL A 229 2.24 -7.23 -1.55
N GLY A 230 1.14 -6.51 -1.77
CA GLY A 230 0.62 -6.26 -3.11
C GLY A 230 1.61 -5.52 -4.00
N GLU A 231 2.29 -4.49 -3.50
CA GLU A 231 3.32 -3.76 -4.25
C GLU A 231 4.50 -4.66 -4.61
N LEU A 232 4.93 -5.54 -3.71
CA LEU A 232 5.96 -6.55 -4.04
C LEU A 232 5.51 -7.47 -5.18
N TRP A 233 4.26 -7.95 -5.17
CA TRP A 233 3.72 -8.77 -6.27
C TRP A 233 3.74 -8.02 -7.60
N GLY A 234 3.35 -6.75 -7.60
CA GLY A 234 3.42 -5.90 -8.78
C GLY A 234 4.85 -5.73 -9.31
N VAL A 235 5.79 -5.44 -8.43
CA VAL A 235 7.22 -5.28 -8.78
C VAL A 235 7.82 -6.58 -9.32
N LEU A 236 7.53 -7.72 -8.68
CA LEU A 236 7.96 -9.03 -9.19
C LEU A 236 7.37 -9.31 -10.58
N THR A 237 6.11 -8.93 -10.82
CA THR A 237 5.49 -9.06 -12.13
C THR A 237 6.19 -8.19 -13.18
N LEU A 238 6.57 -6.95 -12.85
CA LEU A 238 7.37 -6.10 -13.76
C LEU A 238 8.73 -6.70 -14.09
N ALA A 239 9.34 -7.42 -13.15
CA ALA A 239 10.65 -8.02 -13.35
C ALA A 239 10.61 -9.27 -14.26
N VAL A 240 9.52 -10.05 -14.17
CA VAL A 240 9.40 -11.37 -14.82
C VAL A 240 8.62 -11.30 -16.14
N TRP A 241 7.60 -10.45 -16.21
CA TRP A 241 6.71 -10.35 -17.36
C TRP A 241 7.23 -9.34 -18.37
N ARG A 242 7.32 -9.78 -19.65
CA ARG A 242 7.74 -8.97 -20.80
C ARG A 242 6.56 -8.44 -21.57
#